data_58de4832edf9d17ee92c60afc4ca9e13
#
_entry.id   58de4832edf9d17ee92c60afc4ca9e13
#
_cell.length_a   1.000
_cell.length_b   1.000
_cell.length_c   1.000
_cell.angle_alpha   90.00
_cell.angle_beta   90.00
_cell.angle_gamma   90.00
#
_symmetry.space_group_name_H-M   'P 1'
#
loop_
_entity.id
_entity.type
_entity.pdbx_description
1 polymer ?
#
loop_
_entity_poly.entity_id
_entity_poly.type
_entity_poly.pdbx_seq_one_letter_code
_entity_poly.pdbx_strand_id
1 'polypeptide(L)'
;MRKPRPGPATWAVGVDLGGTWARVEALDHRARRRAFTAPTPGLAGLPMLIRRLWRRWGFAPADVAVLVVASSGVWTRAERRAQRRRLRALARRVRVISDAEAAYHGALGERAGVLLLAGTGSIALGRDARGRWAREGGLGPLLGDEGSAFWIGREWLRATARRRGRRPARRLGRAPDAVSRIAVLAPSVLRRARRGDRAARLIVATALHALAQLVRWTTHDLRLRPPVAVSWAGSLLGDARFRGGVWRAARRQGLGLQPVRPRHDAAVAAARLAARLATDEALSRIPDAHFPDRATRGRPRDR
;
A
#
# COMPACT_ATOMS: atom_id res chain seq x y z
N MET A 1 22.74 7.07 46.25
CA MET A 1 23.06 7.70 44.95
C MET A 1 22.19 7.07 43.87
N ARG A 2 21.20 7.79 43.32
CA ARG A 2 20.43 7.35 42.12
C ARG A 2 21.37 7.41 40.93
N LYS A 3 21.60 6.26 40.24
CA LYS A 3 22.28 6.26 38.94
C LYS A 3 21.61 7.29 38.01
N PRO A 4 22.38 8.17 37.32
CA PRO A 4 21.81 9.10 36.37
C PRO A 4 21.03 8.28 35.34
N ARG A 5 19.77 8.63 35.14
CA ARG A 5 18.95 8.04 34.07
C ARG A 5 19.68 8.33 32.78
N PRO A 6 19.99 7.31 31.96
CA PRO A 6 20.55 7.57 30.62
C PRO A 6 19.59 8.51 29.89
N GLY A 7 20.14 9.55 29.28
CA GLY A 7 19.36 10.51 28.52
C GLY A 7 18.42 9.76 27.56
N PRO A 8 17.20 10.28 27.30
CA PRO A 8 16.12 9.53 26.68
C PRO A 8 16.58 8.98 25.34
N ALA A 9 16.74 7.64 25.26
CA ALA A 9 16.90 6.96 23.98
C ALA A 9 15.66 7.26 23.17
N THR A 10 15.78 8.12 22.15
CA THR A 10 14.64 8.60 21.39
C THR A 10 14.32 7.57 20.32
N TRP A 11 13.23 6.84 20.51
CA TRP A 11 12.76 5.83 19.58
C TRP A 11 11.95 6.46 18.45
N ALA A 12 12.16 5.99 17.25
CA ALA A 12 11.32 6.23 16.08
C ALA A 12 10.51 4.97 15.80
N VAL A 13 9.20 5.06 15.76
CA VAL A 13 8.34 3.89 15.66
C VAL A 13 7.45 3.96 14.43
N GLY A 14 7.43 2.87 13.67
CA GLY A 14 6.54 2.64 12.54
C GLY A 14 5.53 1.55 12.85
N VAL A 15 4.30 1.75 12.44
CA VAL A 15 3.22 0.77 12.50
C VAL A 15 2.64 0.58 11.11
N ASP A 16 2.55 -0.67 10.68
CA ASP A 16 1.76 -1.08 9.52
C ASP A 16 0.50 -1.80 10.04
N LEU A 17 -0.63 -1.14 9.92
CA LEU A 17 -1.92 -1.65 10.34
C LEU A 17 -2.70 -2.15 9.13
N GLY A 18 -2.48 -3.41 8.78
CA GLY A 18 -3.23 -4.09 7.72
C GLY A 18 -4.57 -4.64 8.20
N GLY A 19 -5.34 -5.23 7.27
CA GLY A 19 -6.65 -5.83 7.59
C GLY A 19 -6.58 -7.10 8.44
N THR A 20 -5.44 -7.81 8.47
CA THR A 20 -5.26 -9.07 9.20
C THR A 20 -4.21 -8.96 10.28
N TRP A 21 -3.15 -8.23 10.05
CA TRP A 21 -1.99 -8.10 10.94
C TRP A 21 -1.65 -6.66 11.23
N ALA A 22 -1.20 -6.40 12.45
CA ALA A 22 -0.51 -5.19 12.85
C ALA A 22 0.98 -5.53 13.05
N ARG A 23 1.87 -4.79 12.37
CA ARG A 23 3.31 -4.90 12.51
C ARG A 23 3.85 -3.60 13.07
N VAL A 24 4.71 -3.71 14.07
CA VAL A 24 5.33 -2.55 14.73
C VAL A 24 6.83 -2.71 14.69
N GLU A 25 7.51 -1.68 14.23
CA GLU A 25 8.97 -1.59 14.17
C GLU A 25 9.42 -0.35 14.94
N ALA A 26 10.39 -0.50 15.82
CA ALA A 26 11.02 0.60 16.53
C ALA A 26 12.52 0.63 16.24
N LEU A 27 13.04 1.81 15.95
CA LEU A 27 14.46 2.10 15.69
C LEU A 27 14.94 3.18 16.64
N ASP A 28 16.11 3.02 17.24
CA ASP A 28 16.76 4.10 17.98
C ASP A 28 17.88 4.76 17.18
N HIS A 29 18.49 5.80 17.75
CA HIS A 29 19.60 6.53 17.13
C HIS A 29 20.89 5.68 16.93
N ARG A 30 20.99 4.53 17.63
CA ARG A 30 22.10 3.55 17.48
C ARG A 30 21.73 2.39 16.57
N ALA A 31 20.65 2.52 15.78
CA ALA A 31 20.08 1.49 14.90
C ALA A 31 19.66 0.19 15.62
N ARG A 32 19.49 0.23 16.97
CA ARG A 32 18.86 -0.90 17.67
C ARG A 32 17.42 -1.02 17.22
N ARG A 33 16.99 -2.25 16.99
CA ARG A 33 15.68 -2.55 16.45
C ARG A 33 14.86 -3.38 17.44
N ARG A 34 13.56 -3.05 17.54
CA ARG A 34 12.55 -3.91 18.16
C ARG A 34 11.42 -4.12 17.16
N ALA A 35 10.89 -5.32 17.10
CA ALA A 35 9.80 -5.69 16.20
C ALA A 35 8.70 -6.44 16.95
N PHE A 36 7.47 -6.26 16.49
CA PHE A 36 6.31 -6.96 17.04
C PHE A 36 5.26 -7.16 15.95
N THR A 37 4.62 -8.32 15.96
CA THR A 37 3.52 -8.65 15.06
C THR A 37 2.39 -9.28 15.86
N ALA A 38 1.16 -8.86 15.59
CA ALA A 38 -0.05 -9.39 16.21
C ALA A 38 -1.22 -9.36 15.18
N PRO A 39 -2.30 -10.10 15.45
CA PRO A 39 -3.56 -9.88 14.74
C PRO A 39 -4.00 -8.41 14.84
N THR A 40 -4.60 -7.91 13.78
CA THR A 40 -4.99 -6.49 13.72
C THR A 40 -6.07 -6.18 14.77
N PRO A 41 -5.87 -5.15 15.61
CA PRO A 41 -6.90 -4.65 16.51
C PRO A 41 -7.83 -3.64 15.81
N GLY A 42 -7.62 -3.38 14.52
CA GLY A 42 -8.21 -2.25 13.82
C GLY A 42 -7.74 -0.88 14.37
N LEU A 43 -8.18 0.19 13.70
CA LEU A 43 -7.81 1.55 14.12
C LEU A 43 -8.31 1.91 15.51
N ALA A 44 -9.47 1.38 15.92
CA ALA A 44 -10.05 1.65 17.24
C ALA A 44 -9.24 1.01 18.38
N GLY A 45 -8.76 -0.21 18.19
CA GLY A 45 -7.98 -0.96 19.18
C GLY A 45 -6.49 -0.65 19.19
N LEU A 46 -5.97 0.06 18.18
CA LEU A 46 -4.55 0.36 18.03
C LEU A 46 -3.95 1.10 19.24
N PRO A 47 -4.60 2.12 19.84
CA PRO A 47 -4.03 2.80 21.00
C PRO A 47 -3.76 1.86 22.17
N MET A 48 -4.67 0.91 22.42
CA MET A 48 -4.51 -0.08 23.50
C MET A 48 -3.39 -1.07 23.20
N LEU A 49 -3.28 -1.55 21.96
CA LEU A 49 -2.17 -2.41 21.53
C LEU A 49 -0.83 -1.73 21.77
N ILE A 50 -0.69 -0.48 21.34
CA ILE A 50 0.55 0.28 21.48
C ILE A 50 0.89 0.53 22.96
N ARG A 51 -0.07 0.91 23.79
CA ARG A 51 0.17 1.07 25.25
C ARG A 51 0.64 -0.24 25.91
N ARG A 52 0.09 -1.38 25.55
CA ARG A 52 0.57 -2.69 26.01
C ARG A 52 2.00 -2.95 25.55
N LEU A 53 2.31 -2.60 24.31
CA LEU A 53 3.63 -2.77 23.75
C LEU A 53 4.65 -1.85 24.40
N TRP A 54 4.30 -0.58 24.71
CA TRP A 54 5.17 0.34 25.45
C TRP A 54 5.52 -0.23 26.84
N ARG A 55 4.53 -0.75 27.56
CA ARG A 55 4.79 -1.42 28.85
C ARG A 55 5.74 -2.59 28.70
N ARG A 56 5.54 -3.45 27.70
CA ARG A 56 6.41 -4.61 27.43
C ARG A 56 7.83 -4.20 27.06
N TRP A 57 7.99 -3.11 26.33
CA TRP A 57 9.30 -2.62 25.88
C TRP A 57 9.97 -1.66 26.88
N GLY A 58 9.29 -1.26 27.94
CA GLY A 58 9.77 -0.29 28.91
C GLY A 58 9.83 1.12 28.34
N PHE A 59 8.94 1.48 27.39
CA PHE A 59 8.86 2.81 26.82
C PHE A 59 7.86 3.67 27.60
N ALA A 60 8.25 4.92 27.88
CA ALA A 60 7.30 5.99 28.13
C ALA A 60 6.95 6.67 26.79
N PRO A 61 5.78 7.32 26.66
CA PRO A 61 5.45 8.11 25.46
C PRO A 61 6.52 9.17 25.13
N ALA A 62 7.18 9.73 26.14
CA ALA A 62 8.27 10.69 25.98
C ALA A 62 9.54 10.09 25.36
N ASP A 63 9.73 8.78 25.43
CA ASP A 63 10.86 8.09 24.81
C ASP A 63 10.66 7.89 23.31
N VAL A 64 9.43 8.04 22.82
CA VAL A 64 9.09 7.91 21.39
C VAL A 64 9.03 9.30 20.77
N ALA A 65 10.05 9.64 19.98
CA ALA A 65 10.15 10.92 19.30
C ALA A 65 9.04 11.08 18.25
N VAL A 66 8.91 10.05 17.40
CA VAL A 66 7.92 10.05 16.32
C VAL A 66 7.30 8.66 16.20
N LEU A 67 5.97 8.63 16.13
CA LEU A 67 5.17 7.46 15.78
C LEU A 67 4.54 7.70 14.41
N VAL A 68 4.92 6.89 13.43
CA VAL A 68 4.28 6.86 12.11
C VAL A 68 3.35 5.66 12.04
N VAL A 69 2.07 5.89 11.79
CA VAL A 69 1.06 4.83 11.61
C VAL A 69 0.59 4.82 10.17
N ALA A 70 0.87 3.72 9.49
CA ALA A 70 0.36 3.41 8.17
C ALA A 70 -0.88 2.53 8.29
N SER A 71 -1.98 2.90 7.65
CA SER A 71 -3.22 2.13 7.70
C SER A 71 -4.01 2.24 6.41
N SER A 72 -4.69 1.16 6.03
CA SER A 72 -5.70 1.18 4.98
C SER A 72 -6.86 2.11 5.35
N GLY A 73 -7.51 2.71 4.35
CA GLY A 73 -8.67 3.57 4.56
C GLY A 73 -8.36 4.96 5.15
N VAL A 74 -7.10 5.40 5.14
CA VAL A 74 -6.69 6.72 5.63
C VAL A 74 -6.13 7.55 4.48
N TRP A 75 -7.03 8.19 3.74
CA TRP A 75 -6.67 8.96 2.53
C TRP A 75 -6.84 10.47 2.71
N THR A 76 -7.90 10.90 3.39
CA THR A 76 -8.23 12.32 3.55
C THR A 76 -7.52 12.96 4.73
N ARG A 77 -7.37 14.29 4.67
CA ARG A 77 -6.85 15.07 5.80
C ARG A 77 -7.71 14.92 7.06
N ALA A 78 -9.02 14.78 6.90
CA ALA A 78 -9.95 14.60 8.03
C ALA A 78 -9.72 13.27 8.74
N GLU A 79 -9.62 12.16 7.99
CA GLU A 79 -9.32 10.83 8.53
C GLU A 79 -7.97 10.82 9.26
N ARG A 80 -6.91 11.39 8.65
CA ARG A 80 -5.59 11.49 9.27
C ARG A 80 -5.61 12.30 10.57
N ARG A 81 -6.31 13.44 10.59
CA ARG A 81 -6.47 14.25 11.80
C ARG A 81 -7.22 13.49 12.90
N ALA A 82 -8.28 12.77 12.55
CA ALA A 82 -9.07 11.98 13.50
C ALA A 82 -8.21 10.90 14.16
N GLN A 83 -7.43 10.15 13.38
CA GLN A 83 -6.55 9.12 13.92
C GLN A 83 -5.38 9.72 14.70
N ARG A 84 -4.80 10.83 14.27
CA ARG A 84 -3.74 11.53 14.99
C ARG A 84 -4.20 11.96 16.37
N ARG A 85 -5.44 12.50 16.51
CA ARG A 85 -6.02 12.87 17.82
C ARG A 85 -6.09 11.67 18.76
N ARG A 86 -6.47 10.49 18.29
CA ARG A 86 -6.55 9.25 19.10
C ARG A 86 -5.19 8.75 19.60
N LEU A 87 -4.14 9.03 18.82
CA LEU A 87 -2.79 8.50 19.04
C LEU A 87 -1.84 9.51 19.70
N ARG A 88 -2.23 10.77 19.83
CA ARG A 88 -1.35 11.88 20.26
C ARG A 88 -0.62 11.67 21.60
N ALA A 89 -1.23 10.90 22.51
CA ALA A 89 -0.66 10.63 23.82
C ALA A 89 0.35 9.47 23.84
N LEU A 90 0.69 8.88 22.68
CA LEU A 90 1.56 7.71 22.58
C LEU A 90 3.00 8.05 22.18
N ALA A 91 3.26 9.26 21.71
CA ALA A 91 4.57 9.73 21.28
C ALA A 91 4.62 11.26 21.33
N ARG A 92 5.82 11.85 21.29
CA ARG A 92 5.99 13.31 21.20
C ARG A 92 5.36 13.87 19.92
N ARG A 93 5.51 13.16 18.80
CA ARG A 93 4.89 13.49 17.50
C ARG A 93 4.24 12.25 16.90
N VAL A 94 3.10 12.42 16.26
CA VAL A 94 2.38 11.35 15.56
C VAL A 94 2.09 11.79 14.13
N ARG A 95 2.44 10.94 13.18
CA ARG A 95 2.05 11.06 11.77
C ARG A 95 1.22 9.85 11.35
N VAL A 96 0.17 10.09 10.60
CA VAL A 96 -0.70 9.03 10.07
C VAL A 96 -0.68 9.12 8.55
N ILE A 97 -0.36 8.00 7.91
CA ILE A 97 -0.26 7.86 6.45
C ILE A 97 -1.09 6.67 5.99
N SER A 98 -1.34 6.54 4.68
CA SER A 98 -1.92 5.31 4.14
C SER A 98 -0.89 4.19 4.11
N ASP A 99 -1.36 2.95 4.10
CA ASP A 99 -0.55 1.74 3.88
C ASP A 99 0.19 1.80 2.53
N ALA A 100 -0.46 2.34 1.50
CA ALA A 100 0.14 2.54 0.18
C ALA A 100 1.31 3.55 0.21
N GLU A 101 1.23 4.64 0.99
CA GLU A 101 2.36 5.56 1.19
C GLU A 101 3.54 4.87 1.89
N ALA A 102 3.26 4.08 2.93
CA ALA A 102 4.32 3.32 3.59
C ALA A 102 4.97 2.30 2.63
N ALA A 103 4.16 1.60 1.84
CA ALA A 103 4.67 0.70 0.80
C ALA A 103 5.51 1.45 -0.25
N TYR A 104 5.09 2.67 -0.67
CA TYR A 104 5.86 3.51 -1.57
C TYR A 104 7.23 3.87 -0.98
N HIS A 105 7.25 4.36 0.26
CA HIS A 105 8.51 4.67 0.95
C HIS A 105 9.40 3.44 1.13
N GLY A 106 8.82 2.26 1.34
CA GLY A 106 9.55 0.99 1.41
C GLY A 106 10.17 0.56 0.08
N ALA A 107 9.52 0.90 -1.00
CA ALA A 107 9.91 0.51 -2.35
C ALA A 107 10.86 1.52 -3.02
N LEU A 108 10.54 2.79 -2.97
CA LEU A 108 11.19 3.87 -3.70
C LEU A 108 11.86 4.93 -2.80
N GLY A 109 11.58 4.92 -1.49
CA GLY A 109 12.04 5.99 -0.58
C GLY A 109 11.43 7.33 -0.96
N GLU A 110 12.29 8.34 -1.16
CA GLU A 110 11.91 9.67 -1.63
C GLU A 110 12.06 9.84 -3.16
N ARG A 111 12.52 8.81 -3.85
CA ARG A 111 12.73 8.87 -5.31
C ARG A 111 11.40 9.10 -6.02
N ALA A 112 11.39 10.00 -7.00
CA ALA A 112 10.25 10.17 -7.89
C ALA A 112 9.99 8.87 -8.68
N GLY A 113 8.71 8.50 -8.82
CA GLY A 113 8.34 7.28 -9.52
C GLY A 113 6.91 6.82 -9.20
N VAL A 114 6.62 5.58 -9.53
CA VAL A 114 5.29 4.97 -9.33
C VAL A 114 5.44 3.63 -8.62
N LEU A 115 4.68 3.42 -7.57
CA LEU A 115 4.42 2.13 -6.95
C LEU A 115 3.09 1.59 -7.46
N LEU A 116 3.11 0.40 -8.02
CA LEU A 116 1.90 -0.36 -8.34
C LEU A 116 1.65 -1.40 -7.25
N LEU A 117 0.49 -1.33 -6.62
CA LEU A 117 0.02 -2.37 -5.69
C LEU A 117 -1.07 -3.19 -6.38
N ALA A 118 -0.92 -4.51 -6.39
CA ALA A 118 -1.96 -5.43 -6.81
C ALA A 118 -1.95 -6.70 -5.95
N GLY A 119 -3.00 -6.85 -5.19
CA GLY A 119 -3.35 -7.98 -4.36
C GLY A 119 -4.83 -8.23 -4.49
N THR A 120 -5.58 -8.25 -3.38
CA THR A 120 -7.04 -8.32 -3.40
C THR A 120 -7.65 -7.17 -4.20
N GLY A 121 -7.18 -5.94 -4.01
CA GLY A 121 -7.48 -4.75 -4.82
C GLY A 121 -6.29 -4.30 -5.66
N SER A 122 -6.43 -3.18 -6.39
CA SER A 122 -5.37 -2.60 -7.21
C SER A 122 -5.35 -1.08 -7.13
N ILE A 123 -4.13 -0.51 -7.04
CA ILE A 123 -3.89 0.94 -6.96
C ILE A 123 -2.50 1.25 -7.47
N ALA A 124 -2.33 2.35 -8.17
CA ALA A 124 -1.03 2.96 -8.44
C ALA A 124 -0.88 4.24 -7.62
N LEU A 125 0.25 4.41 -6.98
CA LEU A 125 0.62 5.57 -6.19
C LEU A 125 1.93 6.14 -6.74
N GLY A 126 1.93 7.42 -7.07
CA GLY A 126 3.12 8.09 -7.57
C GLY A 126 3.51 9.30 -6.73
N ARG A 127 4.80 9.65 -6.81
CA ARG A 127 5.36 10.87 -6.22
C ARG A 127 6.35 11.48 -7.20
N ASP A 128 6.33 12.80 -7.36
CA ASP A 128 7.33 13.51 -8.15
C ASP A 128 8.52 14.03 -7.30
N ALA A 129 9.51 14.60 -7.95
CA ALA A 129 10.70 15.15 -7.29
C ALA A 129 10.38 16.34 -6.35
N ARG A 130 9.24 17.00 -6.54
CA ARG A 130 8.77 18.10 -5.69
C ARG A 130 7.92 17.61 -4.51
N GLY A 131 7.75 16.27 -4.36
CA GLY A 131 6.96 15.68 -3.30
C GLY A 131 5.44 15.70 -3.54
N ARG A 132 4.96 16.04 -4.74
CA ARG A 132 3.53 15.94 -5.08
C ARG A 132 3.16 14.49 -5.30
N TRP A 133 1.96 14.13 -4.85
CA TRP A 133 1.43 12.77 -4.94
C TRP A 133 0.30 12.68 -5.96
N ALA A 134 0.20 11.54 -6.63
CA ALA A 134 -0.96 11.14 -7.42
C ALA A 134 -1.35 9.70 -7.11
N ARG A 135 -2.63 9.40 -7.27
CA ARG A 135 -3.22 8.10 -7.01
C ARG A 135 -4.19 7.73 -8.12
N GLU A 136 -4.07 6.50 -8.64
CA GLU A 136 -4.98 5.93 -9.60
C GLU A 136 -5.50 4.58 -9.13
N GLY A 137 -6.78 4.33 -9.31
CA GLY A 137 -7.47 3.15 -8.82
C GLY A 137 -7.72 3.18 -7.30
N GLY A 138 -7.89 2.01 -6.70
CA GLY A 138 -8.22 1.89 -5.28
C GLY A 138 -9.62 2.38 -4.94
N LEU A 139 -10.57 2.26 -5.88
CA LEU A 139 -11.98 2.58 -5.67
C LEU A 139 -12.77 1.42 -5.06
N GLY A 140 -12.07 0.34 -4.75
CA GLY A 140 -12.66 -0.86 -4.17
C GLY A 140 -13.31 -1.78 -5.20
N PRO A 141 -13.77 -2.97 -4.76
CA PRO A 141 -14.18 -4.06 -5.65
C PRO A 141 -15.45 -3.78 -6.45
N LEU A 142 -16.27 -2.83 -6.02
CA LEU A 142 -17.51 -2.48 -6.70
C LEU A 142 -17.29 -1.50 -7.85
N LEU A 143 -16.43 -0.52 -7.68
CA LEU A 143 -16.27 0.61 -8.60
C LEU A 143 -14.92 0.64 -9.33
N GLY A 144 -14.01 -0.29 -8.98
CA GLY A 144 -12.65 -0.31 -9.52
C GLY A 144 -11.96 -1.63 -9.29
N ASP A 145 -10.67 -1.53 -8.87
CA ASP A 145 -9.78 -2.65 -8.63
C ASP A 145 -9.54 -3.53 -9.87
N GLU A 146 -9.60 -2.94 -11.08
CA GLU A 146 -9.35 -3.63 -12.33
C GLU A 146 -7.94 -4.24 -12.35
N GLY A 147 -7.86 -5.48 -12.78
CA GLY A 147 -6.61 -6.22 -12.83
C GLY A 147 -6.14 -6.80 -11.49
N SER A 148 -6.86 -6.57 -10.38
CA SER A 148 -6.60 -7.17 -9.07
C SER A 148 -6.94 -8.67 -9.03
N ALA A 149 -6.55 -9.33 -7.94
CA ALA A 149 -6.90 -10.74 -7.73
C ALA A 149 -8.42 -10.94 -7.61
N PHE A 150 -9.12 -10.04 -6.93
CA PHE A 150 -10.58 -10.06 -6.88
C PHE A 150 -11.19 -9.94 -8.29
N TRP A 151 -10.74 -8.95 -9.07
CA TRP A 151 -11.24 -8.72 -10.42
C TRP A 151 -11.01 -9.94 -11.32
N ILE A 152 -9.80 -10.51 -11.31
CA ILE A 152 -9.47 -11.73 -12.09
C ILE A 152 -10.37 -12.90 -11.67
N GLY A 153 -10.56 -13.10 -10.37
CA GLY A 153 -11.43 -14.16 -9.85
C GLY A 153 -12.90 -13.95 -10.22
N ARG A 154 -13.39 -12.71 -10.16
CA ARG A 154 -14.75 -12.33 -10.56
C ARG A 154 -14.98 -12.58 -12.04
N GLU A 155 -14.09 -12.14 -12.91
CA GLU A 155 -14.22 -12.36 -14.35
C GLU A 155 -14.14 -13.84 -14.70
N TRP A 156 -13.32 -14.61 -13.98
CA TRP A 156 -13.27 -16.07 -14.13
C TRP A 156 -14.60 -16.72 -13.76
N LEU A 157 -15.21 -16.35 -12.66
CA LEU A 157 -16.54 -16.85 -12.25
C LEU A 157 -17.60 -16.49 -13.30
N ARG A 158 -17.59 -15.27 -13.83
CA ARG A 158 -18.52 -14.82 -14.90
C ARG A 158 -18.34 -15.63 -16.18
N ALA A 159 -17.11 -15.81 -16.63
CA ALA A 159 -16.79 -16.58 -17.84
C ALA A 159 -17.16 -18.07 -17.74
N THR A 160 -17.08 -18.64 -16.54
CA THR A 160 -17.33 -20.07 -16.32
C THR A 160 -18.73 -20.40 -15.78
N ALA A 161 -19.50 -19.41 -15.36
CA ALA A 161 -20.84 -19.61 -14.78
C ALA A 161 -21.81 -20.33 -15.73
N ARG A 162 -21.70 -20.10 -17.03
CA ARG A 162 -22.53 -20.79 -18.04
C ARG A 162 -22.23 -22.29 -18.16
N ARG A 163 -20.94 -22.67 -17.98
CA ARG A 163 -20.48 -24.08 -18.13
C ARG A 163 -20.59 -24.87 -16.84
N ARG A 164 -20.39 -24.23 -15.67
CA ARG A 164 -20.34 -24.87 -14.34
C ARG A 164 -21.63 -24.74 -13.54
N GLY A 165 -22.66 -24.11 -14.13
CA GLY A 165 -23.85 -23.73 -13.42
C GLY A 165 -23.68 -22.46 -12.58
N ARG A 166 -24.78 -21.73 -12.38
CA ARG A 166 -24.78 -20.42 -11.66
C ARG A 166 -24.69 -20.58 -10.14
N ARG A 167 -25.05 -21.74 -9.59
CA ARG A 167 -25.15 -21.99 -8.13
C ARG A 167 -23.83 -21.71 -7.37
N PRO A 168 -22.66 -22.26 -7.80
CA PRO A 168 -21.40 -21.99 -7.08
C PRO A 168 -21.01 -20.54 -7.07
N ALA A 169 -21.14 -19.84 -8.20
CA ALA A 169 -20.83 -18.42 -8.31
C ALA A 169 -21.74 -17.55 -7.43
N ARG A 170 -23.06 -17.86 -7.39
CA ARG A 170 -24.04 -17.16 -6.53
C ARG A 170 -23.74 -17.38 -5.04
N ARG A 171 -23.42 -18.61 -4.65
CA ARG A 171 -23.07 -18.94 -3.26
C ARG A 171 -21.84 -18.17 -2.80
N LEU A 172 -20.79 -18.12 -3.65
CA LEU A 172 -19.56 -17.41 -3.36
C LEU A 172 -19.78 -15.89 -3.27
N GLY A 173 -20.54 -15.31 -4.21
CA GLY A 173 -20.82 -13.87 -4.23
C GLY A 173 -21.71 -13.36 -3.08
N ARG A 174 -22.42 -14.24 -2.37
CA ARG A 174 -23.26 -13.92 -1.21
C ARG A 174 -22.56 -14.12 0.14
N ALA A 175 -21.35 -14.66 0.14
CA ALA A 175 -20.60 -14.87 1.37
C ALA A 175 -20.19 -13.51 1.97
N PRO A 176 -20.17 -13.34 3.30
CA PRO A 176 -19.73 -12.11 3.95
C PRO A 176 -18.29 -11.73 3.57
N ASP A 177 -17.45 -12.71 3.28
CA ASP A 177 -16.05 -12.58 2.85
C ASP A 177 -15.86 -12.84 1.34
N ALA A 178 -16.89 -12.59 0.53
CA ALA A 178 -16.91 -12.85 -0.91
C ALA A 178 -15.69 -12.30 -1.63
N VAL A 179 -15.27 -11.08 -1.30
CA VAL A 179 -14.12 -10.42 -1.95
C VAL A 179 -12.85 -11.25 -1.79
N SER A 180 -12.55 -11.67 -0.56
CA SER A 180 -11.36 -12.48 -0.27
C SER A 180 -11.43 -13.87 -0.92
N ARG A 181 -12.58 -14.54 -0.83
CA ARG A 181 -12.80 -15.85 -1.45
C ARG A 181 -12.69 -15.83 -2.96
N ILE A 182 -13.18 -14.78 -3.61
CA ILE A 182 -13.07 -14.61 -5.06
C ILE A 182 -11.63 -14.32 -5.43
N ALA A 183 -10.91 -13.49 -4.68
CA ALA A 183 -9.51 -13.16 -4.93
C ALA A 183 -8.60 -14.39 -4.89
N VAL A 184 -8.87 -15.37 -4.03
CA VAL A 184 -8.13 -16.64 -3.95
C VAL A 184 -8.16 -17.45 -5.25
N LEU A 185 -9.09 -17.18 -6.16
CA LEU A 185 -9.15 -17.86 -7.46
C LEU A 185 -8.05 -17.39 -8.43
N ALA A 186 -7.52 -16.18 -8.28
CA ALA A 186 -6.59 -15.59 -9.24
C ALA A 186 -5.35 -16.44 -9.54
N PRO A 187 -4.63 -17.04 -8.57
CA PRO A 187 -3.50 -17.91 -8.88
C PRO A 187 -3.86 -19.10 -9.78
N SER A 188 -5.05 -19.66 -9.62
CA SER A 188 -5.52 -20.76 -10.48
C SER A 188 -5.82 -20.29 -11.89
N VAL A 189 -6.37 -19.08 -12.05
CA VAL A 189 -6.62 -18.48 -13.36
C VAL A 189 -5.31 -18.20 -14.08
N LEU A 190 -4.30 -17.65 -13.37
CA LEU A 190 -2.97 -17.44 -13.94
C LEU A 190 -2.34 -18.75 -14.43
N ARG A 191 -2.45 -19.83 -13.66
CA ARG A 191 -1.96 -21.16 -14.09
C ARG A 191 -2.69 -21.68 -15.31
N ARG A 192 -4.03 -21.52 -15.40
CA ARG A 192 -4.83 -21.92 -16.56
C ARG A 192 -4.46 -21.12 -17.80
N ALA A 193 -4.26 -19.82 -17.68
CA ALA A 193 -3.81 -18.98 -18.79
C ALA A 193 -2.46 -19.46 -19.36
N ARG A 194 -1.53 -19.87 -18.48
CA ARG A 194 -0.23 -20.44 -18.88
C ARG A 194 -0.36 -21.79 -19.58
N ARG A 195 -1.40 -22.58 -19.26
CA ARG A 195 -1.70 -23.88 -19.87
C ARG A 195 -2.53 -23.75 -21.16
N GLY A 196 -2.83 -22.53 -21.60
CA GLY A 196 -3.51 -22.32 -22.88
C GLY A 196 -5.01 -22.09 -22.81
N ASP A 197 -5.64 -22.08 -21.62
CA ASP A 197 -7.07 -21.80 -21.49
C ASP A 197 -7.39 -20.41 -22.09
N ARG A 198 -8.24 -20.38 -23.12
CA ARG A 198 -8.57 -19.17 -23.89
C ARG A 198 -9.22 -18.09 -23.01
N ALA A 199 -10.18 -18.48 -22.17
CA ALA A 199 -10.89 -17.54 -21.30
C ALA A 199 -9.94 -16.93 -20.26
N ALA A 200 -9.10 -17.77 -19.63
CA ALA A 200 -8.11 -17.31 -18.66
C ALA A 200 -7.05 -16.40 -19.30
N ARG A 201 -6.62 -16.69 -20.55
CA ARG A 201 -5.69 -15.80 -21.28
C ARG A 201 -6.27 -14.42 -21.52
N LEU A 202 -7.53 -14.35 -21.96
CA LEU A 202 -8.21 -13.07 -22.18
C LEU A 202 -8.32 -12.27 -20.88
N ILE A 203 -8.77 -12.91 -19.80
CA ILE A 203 -8.90 -12.26 -18.48
C ILE A 203 -7.55 -11.71 -18.01
N VAL A 204 -6.49 -12.53 -18.13
CA VAL A 204 -5.14 -12.11 -17.71
C VAL A 204 -4.63 -10.97 -18.59
N ALA A 205 -4.83 -11.02 -19.89
CA ALA A 205 -4.42 -9.94 -20.81
C ALA A 205 -5.11 -8.62 -20.47
N THR A 206 -6.42 -8.65 -20.21
CA THR A 206 -7.19 -7.47 -19.77
C THR A 206 -6.69 -6.95 -18.42
N ALA A 207 -6.40 -7.84 -17.46
CA ALA A 207 -5.85 -7.45 -16.17
C ALA A 207 -4.48 -6.75 -16.30
N LEU A 208 -3.59 -7.28 -17.15
CA LEU A 208 -2.27 -6.68 -17.41
C LEU A 208 -2.41 -5.29 -18.05
N HIS A 209 -3.36 -5.12 -18.97
CA HIS A 209 -3.65 -3.84 -19.60
C HIS A 209 -4.17 -2.83 -18.58
N ALA A 210 -5.16 -3.20 -17.77
CA ALA A 210 -5.73 -2.33 -16.75
C ALA A 210 -4.69 -1.85 -15.73
N LEU A 211 -3.84 -2.74 -15.24
CA LEU A 211 -2.75 -2.38 -14.31
C LEU A 211 -1.71 -1.47 -14.97
N ALA A 212 -1.40 -1.69 -16.25
CA ALA A 212 -0.51 -0.81 -17.02
C ALA A 212 -1.11 0.59 -17.18
N GLN A 213 -2.42 0.71 -17.37
CA GLN A 213 -3.11 1.99 -17.44
C GLN A 213 -3.03 2.77 -16.13
N LEU A 214 -3.16 2.12 -14.98
CA LEU A 214 -2.96 2.80 -13.69
C LEU A 214 -1.57 3.44 -13.60
N VAL A 215 -0.53 2.71 -14.02
CA VAL A 215 0.85 3.24 -14.05
C VAL A 215 0.95 4.41 -15.03
N ARG A 216 0.36 4.30 -16.22
CA ARG A 216 0.36 5.34 -17.25
C ARG A 216 -0.30 6.61 -16.74
N TRP A 217 -1.50 6.52 -16.18
CA TRP A 217 -2.23 7.67 -15.69
C TRP A 217 -1.49 8.36 -14.53
N THR A 218 -0.97 7.59 -13.58
CA THR A 218 -0.17 8.15 -12.47
C THR A 218 1.09 8.87 -12.98
N THR A 219 1.76 8.28 -13.99
CA THR A 219 2.95 8.87 -14.63
C THR A 219 2.61 10.19 -15.31
N HIS A 220 1.49 10.23 -16.05
CA HIS A 220 1.02 11.42 -16.75
C HIS A 220 0.62 12.55 -15.79
N ASP A 221 -0.13 12.24 -14.74
CA ASP A 221 -0.58 13.22 -13.75
C ASP A 221 0.57 13.95 -13.07
N LEU A 222 1.63 13.21 -12.78
CA LEU A 222 2.83 13.75 -12.15
C LEU A 222 3.84 14.28 -13.16
N ARG A 223 3.58 14.15 -14.48
CA ARG A 223 4.49 14.54 -15.56
C ARG A 223 5.89 13.95 -15.35
N LEU A 224 5.95 12.67 -14.95
CA LEU A 224 7.22 12.00 -14.72
C LEU A 224 7.95 11.77 -16.06
N ARG A 225 9.24 12.10 -16.08
CA ARG A 225 10.08 11.93 -17.27
C ARG A 225 10.65 10.52 -17.35
N PRO A 226 10.68 9.90 -18.54
CA PRO A 226 11.33 8.60 -18.73
C PRO A 226 12.85 8.67 -18.49
N PRO A 227 13.47 7.59 -18.03
CA PRO A 227 12.85 6.36 -17.57
C PRO A 227 12.21 6.48 -16.19
N VAL A 228 10.92 6.16 -16.10
CA VAL A 228 10.16 6.27 -14.84
C VAL A 228 10.51 5.11 -13.90
N ALA A 229 10.95 5.42 -12.71
CA ALA A 229 11.15 4.42 -11.68
C ALA A 229 9.81 3.79 -11.29
N VAL A 230 9.68 2.47 -11.46
CA VAL A 230 8.47 1.74 -11.07
C VAL A 230 8.80 0.63 -10.10
N SER A 231 8.00 0.50 -9.05
CA SER A 231 8.12 -0.59 -8.10
C SER A 231 6.76 -1.28 -7.90
N TRP A 232 6.72 -2.30 -7.06
CA TRP A 232 5.54 -3.10 -6.88
C TRP A 232 5.34 -3.57 -5.45
N ALA A 233 4.08 -3.83 -5.09
CA ALA A 233 3.69 -4.52 -3.86
C ALA A 233 2.40 -5.33 -4.11
N GLY A 234 2.05 -6.18 -3.13
CA GLY A 234 0.88 -7.04 -3.21
C GLY A 234 1.17 -8.43 -3.78
N SER A 235 0.34 -9.39 -3.36
CA SER A 235 0.56 -10.82 -3.61
C SER A 235 0.53 -11.19 -5.11
N LEU A 236 -0.30 -10.51 -5.89
CA LEU A 236 -0.44 -10.79 -7.32
C LEU A 236 0.83 -10.40 -8.10
N LEU A 237 1.46 -9.27 -7.74
CA LEU A 237 2.71 -8.81 -8.34
C LEU A 237 3.95 -9.54 -7.81
N GLY A 238 3.81 -10.37 -6.80
CA GLY A 238 4.81 -11.36 -6.40
C GLY A 238 5.10 -12.38 -7.51
N ASP A 239 4.11 -12.71 -8.33
CA ASP A 239 4.32 -13.54 -9.52
C ASP A 239 5.13 -12.78 -10.57
N ALA A 240 6.39 -13.20 -10.77
CA ALA A 240 7.33 -12.51 -11.66
C ALA A 240 6.88 -12.48 -13.13
N ARG A 241 6.18 -13.54 -13.61
CA ARG A 241 5.66 -13.59 -14.98
C ARG A 241 4.51 -12.63 -15.19
N PHE A 242 3.58 -12.56 -14.24
CA PHE A 242 2.46 -11.62 -14.26
C PHE A 242 2.98 -10.17 -14.19
N ARG A 243 3.85 -9.86 -13.22
CA ARG A 243 4.50 -8.57 -13.08
C ARG A 243 5.25 -8.15 -14.36
N GLY A 244 6.06 -9.05 -14.92
CA GLY A 244 6.74 -8.81 -16.21
C GLY A 244 5.75 -8.53 -17.36
N GLY A 245 4.58 -9.17 -17.34
CA GLY A 245 3.48 -8.90 -18.26
C GLY A 245 2.95 -7.48 -18.14
N VAL A 246 2.76 -6.98 -16.92
CA VAL A 246 2.33 -5.57 -16.66
C VAL A 246 3.36 -4.59 -17.25
N TRP A 247 4.65 -4.81 -16.95
CA TRP A 247 5.69 -3.91 -17.48
C TRP A 247 5.78 -3.93 -18.99
N ARG A 248 5.61 -5.09 -19.64
CA ARG A 248 5.52 -5.17 -21.09
C ARG A 248 4.30 -4.45 -21.65
N ALA A 249 3.14 -4.59 -21.00
CA ALA A 249 1.92 -3.88 -21.39
C ALA A 249 2.10 -2.36 -21.28
N ALA A 250 2.70 -1.87 -20.20
CA ALA A 250 2.98 -0.46 -20.01
C ALA A 250 3.97 0.10 -21.05
N ARG A 251 5.02 -0.66 -21.40
CA ARG A 251 5.94 -0.26 -22.47
C ARG A 251 5.24 -0.18 -23.83
N ARG A 252 4.34 -1.11 -24.15
CA ARG A 252 3.52 -1.03 -25.38
C ARG A 252 2.60 0.18 -25.41
N GLN A 253 2.29 0.77 -24.25
CA GLN A 253 1.56 2.04 -24.10
C GLN A 253 2.49 3.27 -24.14
N GLY A 254 3.76 3.11 -24.54
CA GLY A 254 4.72 4.20 -24.70
C GLY A 254 5.49 4.58 -23.42
N LEU A 255 5.40 3.80 -22.33
CA LEU A 255 6.11 4.14 -21.11
C LEU A 255 7.55 3.60 -21.10
N GLY A 256 8.52 4.49 -20.97
CA GLY A 256 9.90 4.16 -20.61
C GLY A 256 10.00 3.87 -19.11
N LEU A 257 10.14 2.59 -18.73
CA LEU A 257 10.11 2.16 -17.33
C LEU A 257 11.46 1.63 -16.85
N GLN A 258 11.82 1.99 -15.60
CA GLN A 258 12.93 1.44 -14.84
C GLN A 258 12.40 0.68 -13.62
N PRO A 259 12.23 -0.65 -13.66
CA PRO A 259 11.80 -1.42 -12.51
C PRO A 259 12.82 -1.34 -11.36
N VAL A 260 12.34 -1.04 -10.16
CA VAL A 260 13.13 -0.94 -8.91
C VAL A 260 12.59 -1.96 -7.93
N ARG A 261 13.44 -2.85 -7.43
CA ARG A 261 13.04 -3.85 -6.43
C ARG A 261 12.69 -3.18 -5.10
N PRO A 262 11.56 -3.53 -4.46
CA PRO A 262 11.24 -3.05 -3.11
C PRO A 262 12.35 -3.42 -2.12
N ARG A 263 12.73 -2.49 -1.24
CA ARG A 263 13.82 -2.68 -0.26
C ARG A 263 13.33 -3.06 1.12
N HIS A 264 12.18 -2.53 1.51
CA HIS A 264 11.62 -2.68 2.86
C HIS A 264 10.13 -2.96 2.79
N ASP A 265 9.60 -3.67 3.79
CA ASP A 265 8.17 -3.74 4.03
C ASP A 265 7.61 -2.42 4.61
N ALA A 266 6.29 -2.31 4.69
CA ALA A 266 5.61 -1.09 5.10
C ALA A 266 5.92 -0.69 6.56
N ALA A 267 6.07 -1.64 7.48
CA ALA A 267 6.37 -1.36 8.88
C ALA A 267 7.78 -0.80 9.05
N VAL A 268 8.77 -1.43 8.41
CA VAL A 268 10.16 -0.94 8.39
C VAL A 268 10.24 0.43 7.72
N ALA A 269 9.51 0.62 6.61
CA ALA A 269 9.47 1.90 5.91
C ALA A 269 8.87 3.01 6.78
N ALA A 270 7.78 2.73 7.49
CA ALA A 270 7.17 3.67 8.45
C ALA A 270 8.13 4.03 9.59
N ALA A 271 8.88 3.05 10.13
CA ALA A 271 9.86 3.30 11.18
C ALA A 271 11.05 4.15 10.68
N ARG A 272 11.52 3.90 9.45
CA ARG A 272 12.56 4.72 8.82
C ARG A 272 12.08 6.13 8.52
N LEU A 273 10.83 6.29 8.09
CA LEU A 273 10.21 7.61 7.94
C LEU A 273 10.12 8.32 9.30
N ALA A 274 9.73 7.61 10.36
CA ALA A 274 9.70 8.15 11.72
C ALA A 274 11.09 8.61 12.18
N ALA A 275 12.14 7.82 11.92
CA ALA A 275 13.52 8.17 12.25
C ALA A 275 13.97 9.46 11.55
N ARG A 276 13.70 9.59 10.25
CA ARG A 276 14.02 10.82 9.50
C ARG A 276 13.25 12.04 10.03
N LEU A 277 11.96 11.88 10.32
CA LEU A 277 11.16 12.94 10.91
C LEU A 277 11.62 13.32 12.31
N ALA A 278 12.32 12.43 13.03
CA ALA A 278 12.89 12.70 14.33
C ALA A 278 14.16 13.57 14.24
N THR A 279 14.95 13.40 13.19
CA THR A 279 16.24 14.09 13.00
C THR A 279 16.15 15.36 12.15
N ASP A 280 15.15 15.46 11.27
CA ASP A 280 14.99 16.58 10.33
C ASP A 280 13.70 17.36 10.64
N GLU A 281 13.88 18.55 11.20
CA GLU A 281 12.77 19.43 11.55
C GLU A 281 12.07 20.02 10.30
N ALA A 282 12.78 20.19 9.21
CA ALA A 282 12.22 20.65 7.94
C ALA A 282 11.28 19.61 7.35
N LEU A 283 11.64 18.33 7.41
CA LEU A 283 10.77 17.23 6.98
C LEU A 283 9.50 17.12 7.85
N SER A 284 9.57 17.52 9.11
CA SER A 284 8.40 17.50 9.99
C SER A 284 7.33 18.52 9.60
N ARG A 285 7.70 19.56 8.86
CA ARG A 285 6.82 20.64 8.33
C ARG A 285 6.20 20.26 6.98
N ILE A 286 6.68 19.19 6.32
CA ILE A 286 6.10 18.72 5.06
C ILE A 286 4.64 18.30 5.31
N PRO A 287 3.67 18.91 4.60
CA PRO A 287 2.27 18.55 4.78
C PRO A 287 2.03 17.06 4.48
N ASP A 288 0.99 16.51 5.10
CA ASP A 288 0.52 15.16 4.77
C ASP A 288 0.28 15.06 3.25
N ALA A 289 0.57 13.90 2.67
CA ALA A 289 0.29 13.67 1.26
C ALA A 289 -1.16 14.03 0.96
N HIS A 290 -1.33 14.86 -0.05
CA HIS A 290 -2.63 15.26 -0.55
C HIS A 290 -2.85 14.58 -1.90
N PHE A 291 -3.92 13.83 -1.98
CA PHE A 291 -4.36 13.24 -3.23
C PHE A 291 -5.54 14.07 -3.73
N PRO A 292 -5.33 14.93 -4.73
CA PRO A 292 -6.43 15.73 -5.27
C PRO A 292 -7.48 14.81 -5.90
N ASP A 293 -8.75 15.01 -5.52
CA ASP A 293 -9.87 14.32 -6.15
C ASP A 293 -9.93 14.72 -7.63
N ARG A 294 -9.98 13.74 -8.52
CA ARG A 294 -9.98 13.97 -9.99
C ARG A 294 -11.27 14.58 -10.53
N ALA A 295 -12.27 14.83 -9.72
CA ALA A 295 -13.52 15.46 -10.17
C ALA A 295 -13.32 16.80 -10.90
N THR A 296 -12.13 17.42 -10.82
CA THR A 296 -11.83 18.74 -11.41
C THR A 296 -10.89 18.72 -12.62
N ARG A 297 -10.37 17.56 -13.06
CA ARG A 297 -9.49 17.50 -14.24
C ARG A 297 -10.02 16.47 -15.24
N GLY A 298 -10.49 16.96 -16.38
CA GLY A 298 -10.96 16.11 -17.48
C GLY A 298 -9.95 15.02 -17.83
N ARG A 299 -10.44 13.80 -18.05
CA ARG A 299 -9.62 12.69 -18.58
C ARG A 299 -8.99 13.14 -19.90
N PRO A 300 -7.70 12.85 -20.16
CA PRO A 300 -7.17 12.98 -21.50
C PRO A 300 -8.05 12.11 -22.42
N ARG A 301 -8.62 12.71 -23.47
CA ARG A 301 -9.30 11.95 -24.51
C ARG A 301 -8.25 11.05 -25.17
N ASP A 302 -8.52 9.76 -25.20
CA ASP A 302 -7.73 8.82 -26.01
C ASP A 302 -7.84 9.29 -27.48
N ARG A 303 -6.70 9.73 -28.02
CA ARG A 303 -6.49 9.87 -29.45
C ARG A 303 -5.72 8.66 -29.93
#